data_32a5b0ad82653f849ce562061cf90156
#
_entry.id   32a5b0ad82653f849ce562061cf90156
#
_cell.length_a   1.000
_cell.length_b   1.000
_cell.length_c   1.000
_cell.angle_alpha   90.00
_cell.angle_beta   90.00
_cell.angle_gamma   90.00
#
_symmetry.space_group_name_H-M   'P 1'
#
loop_
_entity.id
_entity.type
_entity.pdbx_description
1 polymer ?
#
loop_
_entity_poly.entity_id
_entity_poly.type
_entity_poly.pdbx_seq_one_letter_code
_entity_poly.pdbx_strand_id
1 'polypeptide(L)'
;LGMLEAGCCILDVGGESTRPGAKEISSTMEMERIAGVIQKIKKCAPSSIISVDTRKAIVAEKALQVGASIVNDVSAGSFDKKMLNIVAKYNAGICLMHSQGLPENMQDTPHYDNVLLDVYDYLEEKITEAESKGISRINIMVDPGIGFGKNSRHNIEIIKKVGLFLGLGC
;
A
#
# COMPACT_ATOMS: atom_id res chain seq x y z
N LEU A 1 -8.28 -12.18 15.60
CA LEU A 1 -9.52 -11.70 16.24
C LEU A 1 -9.20 -10.65 17.31
N GLY A 2 -8.19 -10.83 18.16
CA GLY A 2 -7.86 -9.87 19.23
C GLY A 2 -7.64 -8.42 18.76
N MET A 3 -7.15 -8.19 17.54
CA MET A 3 -7.06 -6.83 16.97
C MET A 3 -8.44 -6.21 16.73
N LEU A 4 -9.40 -6.99 16.24
CA LEU A 4 -10.78 -6.51 16.05
C LEU A 4 -11.48 -6.21 17.39
N GLU A 5 -11.27 -7.07 18.38
CA GLU A 5 -11.77 -6.87 19.76
C GLU A 5 -11.16 -5.62 20.40
N ALA A 6 -9.90 -5.28 20.05
CA ALA A 6 -9.23 -4.06 20.47
C ALA A 6 -9.65 -2.80 19.69
N GLY A 7 -10.62 -2.91 18.76
CA GLY A 7 -11.17 -1.78 18.00
C GLY A 7 -10.46 -1.49 16.67
N CYS A 8 -9.67 -2.44 16.13
CA CYS A 8 -9.05 -2.28 14.82
C CYS A 8 -10.12 -2.28 13.73
N CYS A 9 -10.13 -1.27 12.86
CA CYS A 9 -11.10 -1.13 11.78
C CYS A 9 -10.67 -1.85 10.49
N ILE A 10 -9.36 -1.92 10.23
CA ILE A 10 -8.79 -2.55 9.04
C ILE A 10 -7.69 -3.51 9.47
N LEU A 11 -7.71 -4.73 8.95
CA LEU A 11 -6.66 -5.73 9.15
C LEU A 11 -5.79 -5.77 7.90
N ASP A 12 -4.52 -5.38 8.03
CA ASP A 12 -3.55 -5.46 6.94
C ASP A 12 -2.81 -6.80 6.97
N VAL A 13 -2.85 -7.54 5.86
CA VAL A 13 -2.32 -8.91 5.74
C VAL A 13 -1.26 -8.95 4.66
N GLY A 14 -0.01 -9.18 5.05
CA GLY A 14 1.12 -9.30 4.13
C GLY A 14 1.77 -10.68 4.17
N GLY A 15 2.20 -11.17 3.00
CA GLY A 15 2.93 -12.43 2.85
C GLY A 15 4.44 -12.24 2.64
N GLU A 16 4.85 -11.09 2.14
CA GLU A 16 6.23 -10.68 1.90
C GLU A 16 6.60 -9.52 2.84
N SER A 17 7.84 -9.51 3.32
CA SER A 17 8.33 -8.37 4.12
C SER A 17 8.79 -7.23 3.20
N THR A 18 8.32 -6.02 3.46
CA THR A 18 8.72 -4.78 2.75
C THR A 18 9.79 -3.98 3.51
N ARG A 19 10.33 -4.54 4.61
CA ARG A 19 11.36 -3.89 5.43
C ARG A 19 12.68 -3.78 4.66
N PRO A 20 13.55 -2.80 4.99
CA PRO A 20 14.89 -2.70 4.43
C PRO A 20 15.65 -4.03 4.51
N GLY A 21 16.27 -4.46 3.40
CA GLY A 21 17.03 -5.70 3.33
C GLY A 21 16.19 -6.98 3.20
N ALA A 22 14.86 -6.89 3.12
CA ALA A 22 14.02 -8.05 2.90
C ALA A 22 14.23 -8.63 1.49
N LYS A 23 14.27 -9.96 1.40
CA LYS A 23 14.37 -10.67 0.12
C LYS A 23 12.99 -10.89 -0.47
N GLU A 24 12.90 -10.69 -1.78
CA GLU A 24 11.69 -11.00 -2.53
C GLU A 24 11.39 -12.51 -2.50
N ILE A 25 10.11 -12.86 -2.39
CA ILE A 25 9.62 -14.24 -2.48
C ILE A 25 8.77 -14.42 -3.74
N SER A 26 8.56 -15.66 -4.17
CA SER A 26 7.69 -15.95 -5.31
C SER A 26 6.23 -15.58 -5.01
N SER A 27 5.48 -15.15 -6.05
CA SER A 27 4.05 -14.86 -5.93
C SER A 27 3.25 -16.07 -5.40
N THR A 28 3.64 -17.30 -5.78
CA THR A 28 3.01 -18.53 -5.28
C THR A 28 3.16 -18.64 -3.77
N MET A 29 4.36 -18.48 -3.24
CA MET A 29 4.63 -18.54 -1.80
C MET A 29 3.89 -17.43 -1.05
N GLU A 30 3.82 -16.23 -1.61
CA GLU A 30 3.09 -15.11 -1.03
C GLU A 30 1.59 -15.38 -0.97
N MET A 31 0.99 -15.87 -2.06
CA MET A 31 -0.42 -16.28 -2.11
C MET A 31 -0.75 -17.39 -1.09
N GLU A 32 0.11 -18.39 -0.96
CA GLU A 32 -0.07 -19.49 0.02
C GLU A 32 -0.11 -18.97 1.45
N ARG A 33 0.71 -17.97 1.78
CA ARG A 33 0.76 -17.35 3.12
C ARG A 33 -0.51 -16.58 3.45
N ILE A 34 -1.06 -15.81 2.49
CA ILE A 34 -2.14 -14.85 2.77
C ILE A 34 -3.54 -15.42 2.53
N ALA A 35 -3.77 -16.24 1.49
CA ALA A 35 -5.11 -16.62 1.07
C ALA A 35 -5.90 -17.35 2.17
N GLY A 36 -5.27 -18.33 2.82
CA GLY A 36 -5.90 -19.07 3.93
C GLY A 36 -6.15 -18.20 5.16
N VAL A 37 -5.31 -17.18 5.41
CA VAL A 37 -5.49 -16.24 6.52
C VAL A 37 -6.70 -15.36 6.27
N ILE A 38 -6.80 -14.73 5.07
CA ILE A 38 -7.92 -13.89 4.67
C ILE A 38 -9.24 -14.65 4.75
N GLN A 39 -9.30 -15.87 4.19
CA GLN A 39 -10.49 -16.72 4.25
C GLN A 39 -10.92 -17.03 5.69
N LYS A 40 -9.98 -17.35 6.58
CA LYS A 40 -10.29 -17.60 7.99
C LYS A 40 -10.81 -16.36 8.70
N ILE A 41 -10.22 -15.20 8.46
CA ILE A 41 -10.69 -13.93 9.03
C ILE A 41 -12.13 -13.67 8.57
N LYS A 42 -12.40 -13.77 7.27
CA LYS A 42 -13.73 -13.55 6.70
C LYS A 42 -14.77 -14.55 7.22
N LYS A 43 -14.37 -15.78 7.47
CA LYS A 43 -15.24 -16.80 8.09
C LYS A 43 -15.60 -16.44 9.54
N CYS A 44 -14.65 -15.95 10.33
CA CYS A 44 -14.86 -15.63 11.75
C CYS A 44 -15.46 -14.23 11.97
N ALA A 45 -15.16 -13.28 11.08
CA ALA A 45 -15.58 -11.88 11.13
C ALA A 45 -15.95 -11.38 9.72
N PRO A 46 -17.12 -11.74 9.18
CA PRO A 46 -17.51 -11.45 7.79
C PRO A 46 -17.51 -9.95 7.43
N SER A 47 -17.81 -9.09 8.39
CA SER A 47 -17.85 -7.63 8.22
C SER A 47 -16.46 -6.94 8.30
N SER A 48 -15.39 -7.67 8.66
CA SER A 48 -14.07 -7.08 8.77
C SER A 48 -13.59 -6.52 7.42
N ILE A 49 -12.94 -5.35 7.45
CA ILE A 49 -12.25 -4.78 6.30
C ILE A 49 -10.83 -5.33 6.30
N ILE A 50 -10.43 -5.94 5.18
CA ILE A 50 -9.10 -6.54 5.03
C ILE A 50 -8.36 -5.81 3.92
N SER A 51 -7.18 -5.32 4.25
CA SER A 51 -6.16 -4.84 3.33
C SER A 51 -5.16 -5.96 3.04
N VAL A 52 -4.66 -6.05 1.83
CA VAL A 52 -3.54 -6.94 1.47
C VAL A 52 -2.31 -6.10 1.14
N ASP A 53 -1.22 -6.30 1.91
CA ASP A 53 0.08 -5.69 1.65
C ASP A 53 0.84 -6.50 0.60
N THR A 54 0.87 -6.00 -0.63
CA THR A 54 1.59 -6.63 -1.74
C THR A 54 1.86 -5.66 -2.89
N ARG A 55 2.99 -5.85 -3.57
CA ARG A 55 3.39 -5.14 -4.79
C ARG A 55 3.04 -5.93 -6.07
N LYS A 56 2.56 -7.16 -5.94
CA LYS A 56 2.34 -8.09 -7.06
C LYS A 56 0.86 -8.17 -7.40
N ALA A 57 0.49 -7.79 -8.61
CA ALA A 57 -0.90 -7.76 -9.07
C ALA A 57 -1.61 -9.12 -8.98
N ILE A 58 -0.92 -10.23 -9.27
CA ILE A 58 -1.49 -11.58 -9.17
C ILE A 58 -1.81 -11.97 -7.71
N VAL A 59 -1.01 -11.51 -6.76
CA VAL A 59 -1.23 -11.72 -5.32
C VAL A 59 -2.41 -10.88 -4.85
N ALA A 60 -2.47 -9.61 -5.26
CA ALA A 60 -3.59 -8.71 -4.99
C ALA A 60 -4.90 -9.30 -5.55
N GLU A 61 -4.90 -9.78 -6.81
CA GLU A 61 -6.08 -10.40 -7.41
C GLU A 61 -6.56 -11.59 -6.59
N LYS A 62 -5.66 -12.48 -6.19
CA LYS A 62 -6.01 -13.63 -5.35
C LYS A 62 -6.58 -13.22 -4.00
N ALA A 63 -5.98 -12.22 -3.34
CA ALA A 63 -6.46 -11.71 -2.05
C ALA A 63 -7.88 -11.11 -2.16
N LEU A 64 -8.15 -10.32 -3.21
CA LEU A 64 -9.45 -9.75 -3.49
C LEU A 64 -10.51 -10.84 -3.75
N GLN A 65 -10.16 -11.88 -4.50
CA GLN A 65 -11.05 -13.03 -4.75
C GLN A 65 -11.46 -13.77 -3.46
N VAL A 66 -10.61 -13.79 -2.46
CA VAL A 66 -10.87 -14.52 -1.20
C VAL A 66 -11.36 -13.61 -0.07
N GLY A 67 -11.61 -12.33 -0.36
CA GLY A 67 -12.33 -11.43 0.54
C GLY A 67 -11.57 -10.21 1.06
N ALA A 68 -10.36 -9.90 0.57
CA ALA A 68 -9.78 -8.58 0.79
C ALA A 68 -10.60 -7.50 0.08
N SER A 69 -10.57 -6.28 0.61
CA SER A 69 -11.32 -5.14 0.07
C SER A 69 -10.41 -3.99 -0.35
N ILE A 70 -9.17 -4.00 0.12
CA ILE A 70 -8.16 -2.95 -0.08
C ILE A 70 -6.85 -3.61 -0.48
N VAL A 71 -6.11 -2.96 -1.37
CA VAL A 71 -4.71 -3.29 -1.67
C VAL A 71 -3.81 -2.20 -1.09
N ASN A 72 -2.86 -2.59 -0.25
CA ASN A 72 -1.80 -1.72 0.24
C ASN A 72 -0.55 -1.96 -0.62
N ASP A 73 -0.28 -1.05 -1.58
CA ASP A 73 0.86 -1.18 -2.48
C ASP A 73 1.93 -0.12 -2.16
N VAL A 74 2.97 -0.54 -1.45
CA VAL A 74 4.11 0.31 -1.08
C VAL A 74 4.90 0.83 -2.29
N SER A 75 4.60 0.35 -3.50
CA SER A 75 5.20 0.81 -4.76
C SER A 75 4.29 1.72 -5.59
N ALA A 76 3.05 1.97 -5.13
CA ALA A 76 2.05 2.77 -5.84
C ALA A 76 1.89 2.37 -7.33
N GLY A 77 1.80 1.07 -7.61
CA GLY A 77 1.65 0.52 -8.98
C GLY A 77 2.92 0.56 -9.82
N SER A 78 4.05 0.99 -9.25
CA SER A 78 5.30 1.12 -10.02
C SER A 78 6.00 -0.22 -10.24
N PHE A 79 5.88 -1.16 -9.30
CA PHE A 79 6.50 -2.48 -9.37
C PHE A 79 5.78 -3.39 -10.38
N ASP A 80 4.47 -3.51 -10.29
CA ASP A 80 3.67 -4.32 -11.23
C ASP A 80 2.63 -3.44 -11.94
N LYS A 81 2.85 -3.18 -13.23
CA LYS A 81 2.00 -2.30 -14.06
C LYS A 81 0.56 -2.79 -14.23
N LYS A 82 0.26 -4.03 -13.84
CA LYS A 82 -1.11 -4.57 -13.83
C LYS A 82 -1.87 -4.25 -12.55
N MET A 83 -1.21 -3.78 -11.50
CA MET A 83 -1.81 -3.56 -10.17
C MET A 83 -3.06 -2.68 -10.25
N LEU A 84 -2.95 -1.49 -10.82
CA LEU A 84 -4.07 -0.55 -10.91
C LEU A 84 -5.24 -1.12 -11.73
N ASN A 85 -4.97 -1.89 -12.77
CA ASN A 85 -6.03 -2.54 -13.57
C ASN A 85 -6.76 -3.61 -12.74
N ILE A 86 -6.06 -4.36 -11.89
CA ILE A 86 -6.67 -5.35 -10.99
C ILE A 86 -7.53 -4.64 -9.94
N VAL A 87 -7.03 -3.60 -9.30
CA VAL A 87 -7.80 -2.81 -8.32
C VAL A 87 -9.08 -2.25 -8.95
N ALA A 88 -8.99 -1.65 -10.13
CA ALA A 88 -10.13 -1.14 -10.87
C ALA A 88 -11.15 -2.25 -11.22
N LYS A 89 -10.67 -3.40 -11.73
CA LYS A 89 -11.50 -4.56 -12.08
C LYS A 89 -12.37 -5.04 -10.91
N TYR A 90 -11.82 -5.03 -9.70
CA TYR A 90 -12.53 -5.48 -8.49
C TYR A 90 -13.24 -4.36 -7.74
N ASN A 91 -13.19 -3.11 -8.24
CA ASN A 91 -13.69 -1.92 -7.55
C ASN A 91 -13.20 -1.85 -6.09
N ALA A 92 -11.93 -2.21 -5.88
CA ALA A 92 -11.31 -2.27 -4.56
C ALA A 92 -10.72 -0.92 -4.16
N GLY A 93 -10.46 -0.74 -2.85
CA GLY A 93 -9.65 0.36 -2.36
C GLY A 93 -8.16 0.12 -2.64
N ILE A 94 -7.38 1.21 -2.75
CA ILE A 94 -5.93 1.14 -2.86
C ILE A 94 -5.26 2.17 -1.96
N CYS A 95 -4.19 1.77 -1.29
CA CYS A 95 -3.25 2.67 -0.64
C CYS A 95 -2.02 2.83 -1.53
N LEU A 96 -1.75 4.06 -1.96
CA LEU A 96 -0.61 4.44 -2.79
C LEU A 96 0.45 5.06 -1.89
N MET A 97 1.58 4.37 -1.71
CA MET A 97 2.65 4.86 -0.85
C MET A 97 3.81 5.44 -1.68
N HIS A 98 4.39 6.52 -1.17
CA HIS A 98 5.65 7.05 -1.69
C HIS A 98 6.84 6.31 -1.10
N SER A 99 7.67 5.73 -1.97
CA SER A 99 9.00 5.23 -1.61
C SER A 99 10.05 5.70 -2.64
N GLN A 100 11.28 5.95 -2.19
CA GLN A 100 12.40 6.24 -3.08
C GLN A 100 13.39 5.07 -3.04
N GLY A 101 13.71 4.51 -4.20
CA GLY A 101 14.58 3.33 -4.32
C GLY A 101 13.88 2.00 -4.06
N LEU A 102 14.64 0.92 -4.09
CA LEU A 102 14.17 -0.44 -3.79
C LEU A 102 14.37 -0.74 -2.29
N PRO A 103 13.60 -1.67 -1.69
CA PRO A 103 13.74 -2.04 -0.28
C PRO A 103 15.18 -2.40 0.12
N GLU A 104 15.97 -2.92 -0.83
CA GLU A 104 17.36 -3.33 -0.58
C GLU A 104 18.32 -2.14 -0.34
N ASN A 105 18.07 -1.00 -0.99
CA ASN A 105 19.01 0.16 -0.99
C ASN A 105 18.34 1.51 -0.73
N MET A 106 17.05 1.54 -0.44
CA MET A 106 16.28 2.79 -0.29
C MET A 106 16.80 3.72 0.82
N GLN A 107 17.60 3.23 1.76
CA GLN A 107 18.14 4.00 2.88
C GLN A 107 19.58 4.50 2.65
N ASP A 108 20.24 4.12 1.56
CA ASP A 108 21.66 4.42 1.39
C ASP A 108 21.92 5.91 1.17
N THR A 109 21.17 6.55 0.28
CA THR A 109 21.32 7.98 -0.04
C THR A 109 20.01 8.66 -0.42
N PRO A 110 19.03 8.73 0.50
CA PRO A 110 17.76 9.40 0.19
C PRO A 110 17.98 10.90 -0.01
N HIS A 111 17.65 11.39 -1.21
CA HIS A 111 17.81 12.79 -1.59
C HIS A 111 16.50 13.39 -2.05
N TYR A 112 16.19 14.60 -1.55
CA TYR A 112 15.03 15.41 -1.89
C TYR A 112 15.46 16.87 -1.96
N ASP A 113 14.95 17.60 -2.94
CA ASP A 113 15.11 19.06 -2.97
C ASP A 113 14.18 19.68 -1.90
N ASN A 114 12.94 19.22 -1.86
CA ASN A 114 11.97 19.50 -0.81
C ASN A 114 11.10 18.26 -0.57
N VAL A 115 11.37 17.54 0.52
CA VAL A 115 10.70 16.25 0.78
C VAL A 115 9.18 16.34 0.83
N LEU A 116 8.61 17.46 1.27
CA LEU A 116 7.14 17.63 1.32
C LEU A 116 6.55 17.78 -0.08
N LEU A 117 7.15 18.63 -0.91
CA LEU A 117 6.68 18.89 -2.26
C LEU A 117 6.94 17.68 -3.17
N ASP A 118 8.13 17.12 -3.12
CA ASP A 118 8.51 15.97 -3.94
C ASP A 118 7.60 14.77 -3.67
N VAL A 119 7.25 14.51 -2.39
CA VAL A 119 6.32 13.45 -2.01
C VAL A 119 4.89 13.78 -2.40
N TYR A 120 4.47 15.05 -2.27
CA TYR A 120 3.14 15.50 -2.66
C TYR A 120 2.92 15.33 -4.16
N ASP A 121 3.84 15.85 -4.98
CA ASP A 121 3.77 15.79 -6.43
C ASP A 121 3.77 14.35 -6.95
N TYR A 122 4.60 13.48 -6.35
CA TYR A 122 4.59 12.05 -6.66
C TYR A 122 3.24 11.39 -6.37
N LEU A 123 2.65 11.67 -5.20
CA LEU A 123 1.35 11.09 -4.83
C LEU A 123 0.23 11.62 -5.72
N GLU A 124 0.25 12.91 -6.09
CA GLU A 124 -0.72 13.50 -7.03
C GLU A 124 -0.64 12.84 -8.42
N GLU A 125 0.58 12.59 -8.93
CA GLU A 125 0.79 11.84 -10.18
C GLU A 125 0.22 10.43 -10.07
N LYS A 126 0.46 9.73 -8.95
CA LYS A 126 -0.04 8.37 -8.73
C LYS A 126 -1.55 8.29 -8.59
N ILE A 127 -2.17 9.26 -7.95
CA ILE A 127 -3.64 9.39 -7.91
C ILE A 127 -4.18 9.55 -9.34
N THR A 128 -3.59 10.46 -10.13
CA THR A 128 -3.99 10.70 -11.52
C THR A 128 -3.85 9.43 -12.36
N GLU A 129 -2.76 8.67 -12.20
CA GLU A 129 -2.55 7.39 -12.85
C GLU A 129 -3.65 6.38 -12.46
N ALA A 130 -3.98 6.28 -11.17
CA ALA A 130 -5.02 5.37 -10.67
C ALA A 130 -6.41 5.75 -11.20
N GLU A 131 -6.76 7.04 -11.20
CA GLU A 131 -8.03 7.55 -11.77
C GLU A 131 -8.12 7.25 -13.28
N SER A 132 -7.02 7.37 -14.03
CA SER A 132 -6.96 7.03 -15.46
C SER A 132 -7.25 5.56 -15.75
N LYS A 133 -7.07 4.67 -14.77
CA LYS A 133 -7.42 3.24 -14.84
C LYS A 133 -8.85 2.95 -14.39
N GLY A 134 -9.61 3.98 -13.98
CA GLY A 134 -11.00 3.84 -13.54
C GLY A 134 -11.18 3.61 -12.05
N ILE A 135 -10.14 3.81 -11.24
CA ILE A 135 -10.28 3.79 -9.77
C ILE A 135 -10.87 5.12 -9.31
N SER A 136 -12.00 5.06 -8.61
CA SER A 136 -12.61 6.27 -8.05
C SER A 136 -11.73 6.86 -6.94
N ARG A 137 -11.59 8.19 -6.90
CA ARG A 137 -10.80 8.90 -5.88
C ARG A 137 -11.18 8.53 -4.45
N ILE A 138 -12.45 8.30 -4.19
CA ILE A 138 -12.95 7.86 -2.86
C ILE A 138 -12.42 6.49 -2.42
N ASN A 139 -11.92 5.68 -3.36
CA ASN A 139 -11.30 4.39 -3.11
C ASN A 139 -9.76 4.47 -3.02
N ILE A 140 -9.19 5.68 -3.09
CA ILE A 140 -7.75 5.89 -3.01
C ILE A 140 -7.39 6.43 -1.62
N MET A 141 -6.38 5.85 -1.01
CA MET A 141 -5.67 6.36 0.15
C MET A 141 -4.24 6.67 -0.25
N VAL A 142 -3.62 7.64 0.41
CA VAL A 142 -2.21 7.99 0.21
C VAL A 142 -1.41 7.82 1.48
N ASP A 143 -0.17 7.35 1.34
CA ASP A 143 0.79 7.22 2.42
C ASP A 143 2.10 7.93 2.00
N PRO A 144 2.56 8.95 2.73
CA PRO A 144 3.83 9.61 2.44
C PRO A 144 5.06 8.71 2.65
N GLY A 145 4.90 7.50 3.17
CA GLY A 145 5.93 6.48 3.27
C GLY A 145 7.02 6.80 4.29
N ILE A 146 6.62 7.01 5.56
CA ILE A 146 7.56 7.21 6.66
C ILE A 146 8.51 6.01 6.77
N GLY A 147 9.83 6.27 6.75
CA GLY A 147 10.85 5.23 6.82
C GLY A 147 11.20 4.56 5.49
N PHE A 148 10.57 4.93 4.39
CA PHE A 148 10.82 4.38 3.05
C PHE A 148 11.58 5.38 2.18
N GLY A 149 12.90 5.17 2.00
CA GLY A 149 13.77 6.07 1.25
C GLY A 149 13.85 7.48 1.85
N LYS A 150 13.86 7.60 3.17
CA LYS A 150 13.86 8.88 3.91
C LYS A 150 14.75 8.80 5.13
N ASN A 151 15.57 9.84 5.35
CA ASN A 151 16.35 9.97 6.58
C ASN A 151 15.48 10.51 7.75
N SER A 152 16.04 10.57 8.96
CA SER A 152 15.32 11.02 10.15
C SER A 152 14.76 12.44 10.01
N ARG A 153 15.50 13.36 9.37
CA ARG A 153 15.05 14.74 9.14
C ARG A 153 13.83 14.77 8.21
N HIS A 154 13.87 14.04 7.10
CA HIS A 154 12.77 13.92 6.15
C HIS A 154 11.50 13.38 6.83
N ASN A 155 11.65 12.31 7.62
CA ASN A 155 10.53 11.70 8.34
C ASN A 155 9.88 12.66 9.34
N ILE A 156 10.69 13.38 10.13
CA ILE A 156 10.19 14.37 11.10
C ILE A 156 9.47 15.51 10.39
N GLU A 157 9.98 15.99 9.26
CA GLU A 157 9.38 17.07 8.49
C GLU A 157 8.02 16.66 7.93
N ILE A 158 7.89 15.46 7.36
CA ILE A 158 6.62 14.91 6.89
C ILE A 158 5.62 14.77 8.03
N ILE A 159 6.02 14.19 9.18
CA ILE A 159 5.14 14.02 10.35
C ILE A 159 4.60 15.37 10.83
N LYS A 160 5.46 16.39 10.93
CA LYS A 160 5.06 17.74 11.37
C LYS A 160 4.07 18.41 10.41
N LYS A 161 4.06 18.03 9.14
CA LYS A 161 3.27 18.64 8.07
C LYS A 161 2.33 17.64 7.39
N VAL A 162 2.03 16.51 8.06
CA VAL A 162 1.19 15.46 7.47
C VAL A 162 -0.15 15.97 6.94
N GLY A 163 -0.72 16.99 7.56
CA GLY A 163 -1.94 17.65 7.10
C GLY A 163 -1.87 18.24 5.68
N LEU A 164 -0.66 18.47 5.14
CA LEU A 164 -0.49 18.91 3.76
C LEU A 164 -1.12 17.91 2.77
N PHE A 165 -0.94 16.62 3.03
CA PHE A 165 -1.41 15.55 2.13
C PHE A 165 -2.94 15.43 2.08
N LEU A 166 -3.68 16.01 3.04
CA LEU A 166 -5.15 16.12 2.95
C LEU A 166 -5.58 16.96 1.74
N GLY A 167 -4.72 17.85 1.25
CA GLY A 167 -4.96 18.62 0.04
C GLY A 167 -5.08 17.79 -1.23
N LEU A 168 -4.61 16.53 -1.23
CA LEU A 168 -4.76 15.59 -2.34
C LEU A 168 -6.21 15.11 -2.52
N GLY A 169 -7.08 15.27 -1.52
CA GLY A 169 -8.53 15.02 -1.65
C GLY A 169 -8.92 13.55 -1.75
N CYS A 170 -8.17 12.67 -1.11
CA CYS A 170 -8.44 11.23 -1.02
C CYS A 170 -8.22 10.74 0.40
#